data_fde0d95c293ba2aa3233c6d88b9ee5fe
#
_entry.id   fde0d95c293ba2aa3233c6d88b9ee5fe
#
_cell.length_a   1.000
_cell.length_b   1.000
_cell.length_c   1.000
_cell.angle_alpha   90.00
_cell.angle_beta   90.00
_cell.angle_gamma   90.00
#
_symmetry.space_group_name_H-M   'P 1'
#
loop_
_entity.id
_entity.type
_entity.pdbx_description
1 polymer ?
#
loop_
_entity_poly.entity_id
_entity_poly.type
_entity_poly.pdbx_seq_one_letter_code
_entity_poly.pdbx_strand_id
1 'polypeptide(L)' 'MSHYTIGYHDQQRHHFEICEYADNTFDAIQHAKEDVPFLKDHPQYIDEVLLEKK' A
#
# COMPACT_ATOMS: atom_id res chain seq x y z
N MET A 1 4.13 -15.72 4.42
CA MET A 1 3.73 -14.37 4.03
C MET A 1 4.69 -13.35 4.58
N SER A 2 4.96 -12.30 3.83
CA SER A 2 5.80 -11.21 4.26
C SER A 2 4.95 -10.03 4.68
N HIS A 3 5.53 -9.18 5.50
CA HIS A 3 4.87 -7.96 5.96
C HIS A 3 5.38 -6.79 5.13
N TYR A 4 4.46 -6.03 4.56
CA TYR A 4 4.79 -4.87 3.75
C TYR A 4 4.17 -3.62 4.33
N THR A 5 4.91 -2.51 4.22
CA THR A 5 4.39 -1.18 4.53
C THR A 5 4.14 -0.48 3.20
N ILE A 6 2.93 0.03 3.02
CA ILE A 6 2.55 0.72 1.80
C ILE A 6 2.29 2.17 2.14
N GLY A 7 3.11 3.06 1.59
CA GLY A 7 2.95 4.49 1.76
C GLY A 7 2.19 5.08 0.59
N TYR A 8 1.22 5.93 0.89
CA TYR A 8 0.46 6.60 -0.15
C TYR A 8 0.06 7.99 0.34
N HIS A 9 -0.45 8.81 -0.57
CA HIS A 9 -0.94 10.14 -0.22
C HIS A 9 -2.31 10.36 -0.84
N ASP A 10 -3.05 11.32 -0.28
CA ASP A 10 -4.35 11.71 -0.82
C ASP A 10 -4.20 12.92 -1.75
N GLN A 11 -5.33 13.45 -2.20
CA GLN A 11 -5.35 14.59 -3.12
C GLN A 11 -4.85 15.87 -2.46
N GLN A 12 -4.83 15.92 -1.14
CA GLN A 12 -4.34 17.05 -0.37
C GLN A 12 -2.91 16.86 0.10
N ARG A 13 -2.25 15.78 -0.39
CA ARG A 13 -0.87 15.45 -0.08
C ARG A 13 -0.62 15.03 1.37
N HIS A 14 -1.67 14.60 2.05
CA HIS A 14 -1.49 13.96 3.36
C HIS A 14 -0.91 12.57 3.15
N HIS A 15 0.16 12.27 3.86
CA HIS A 15 0.84 10.98 3.75
C HIS A 15 0.24 9.98 4.73
N PHE A 16 0.00 8.77 4.24
CA PHE A 16 -0.52 7.66 5.04
C PHE A 16 0.33 6.43 4.82
N GLU A 17 0.35 5.56 5.82
CA GLU A 17 1.01 4.27 5.72
C GLU A 17 0.09 3.20 6.25
N ILE A 18 0.01 2.08 5.53
CA ILE A 18 -0.75 0.92 5.95
C ILE A 18 0.12 -0.32 5.84
N CYS A 19 -0.24 -1.35 6.60
CA CYS A 19 0.51 -2.61 6.62
C CYS A 19 -0.31 -3.68 5.95
N GLU A 20 0.34 -4.49 5.10
CA GLU A 20 -0.31 -5.60 4.43
C GLU A 20 0.58 -6.83 4.51
N TYR A 21 -0.04 -8.00 4.63
CA TYR A 21 0.67 -9.27 4.54
C TYR A 21 0.42 -9.86 3.16
N ALA A 22 1.49 -10.26 2.50
CA ALA A 22 1.40 -10.79 1.14
C ALA A 22 2.63 -11.61 0.81
N ASP A 23 2.57 -12.38 -0.26
CA ASP A 23 3.70 -13.19 -0.70
C ASP A 23 4.70 -12.40 -1.55
N ASN A 24 4.24 -11.30 -2.15
CA ASN A 24 5.08 -10.47 -2.99
C ASN A 24 4.51 -9.05 -3.04
N THR A 25 5.25 -8.13 -3.67
CA THR A 25 4.84 -6.73 -3.72
C THR A 25 3.56 -6.52 -4.51
N PHE A 26 3.36 -7.29 -5.58
CA PHE A 26 2.14 -7.17 -6.38
C PHE A 26 0.91 -7.47 -5.53
N ASP A 27 0.95 -8.58 -4.78
CA ASP A 27 -0.17 -8.96 -3.92
C ASP A 27 -0.37 -7.95 -2.80
N ALA A 28 0.73 -7.39 -2.25
CA ALA A 28 0.63 -6.37 -1.22
C ALA A 28 -0.14 -5.15 -1.73
N ILE A 29 0.15 -4.74 -2.95
CA ILE A 29 -0.52 -3.61 -3.56
C ILE A 29 -2.00 -3.92 -3.80
N GLN A 30 -2.32 -5.14 -4.23
CA GLN A 30 -3.71 -5.55 -4.42
C GLN A 30 -4.47 -5.53 -3.10
N HIS A 31 -3.85 -6.02 -2.02
CA HIS A 31 -4.47 -5.98 -0.71
C HIS A 31 -4.70 -4.54 -0.24
N ALA A 32 -3.74 -3.65 -0.51
CA ALA A 32 -3.89 -2.24 -0.15
C ALA A 32 -5.08 -1.61 -0.88
N LYS A 33 -5.28 -1.95 -2.15
CA LYS A 33 -6.40 -1.43 -2.93
C LYS A 33 -7.74 -1.93 -2.39
N GLU A 34 -7.74 -3.14 -1.82
CA GLU A 34 -8.96 -3.69 -1.21
C GLU A 34 -9.29 -3.00 0.11
N ASP A 35 -8.25 -2.70 0.89
CA ASP A 35 -8.43 -2.07 2.21
C ASP A 35 -8.72 -0.58 2.10
N VAL A 36 -8.18 0.06 1.08
CA VAL A 36 -8.33 1.51 0.86
C VAL A 36 -8.93 1.70 -0.53
N PRO A 37 -10.27 1.82 -0.63
CA PRO A 37 -10.92 1.94 -1.93
C PRO A 37 -10.41 3.11 -2.78
N PHE A 38 -9.95 4.17 -2.12
CA PHE A 38 -9.34 5.29 -2.83
C PHE A 38 -8.16 4.84 -3.70
N LEU A 39 -7.36 3.90 -3.21
CA LEU A 39 -6.21 3.41 -3.96
C LEU A 39 -6.62 2.52 -5.13
N LYS A 40 -7.78 1.88 -5.04
CA LYS A 40 -8.30 1.10 -6.16
C LYS A 40 -8.59 2.00 -7.35
N ASP A 41 -9.15 3.18 -7.09
CA ASP A 41 -9.49 4.14 -8.13
C ASP A 41 -8.30 4.99 -8.54
N HIS A 42 -7.32 5.17 -7.64
CA HIS A 42 -6.19 6.06 -7.85
C HIS A 42 -4.86 5.38 -7.46
N PRO A 43 -4.48 4.30 -8.15
CA PRO A 43 -3.24 3.58 -7.78
C PRO A 43 -1.98 4.42 -7.92
N GLN A 44 -2.04 5.49 -8.70
CA GLN A 44 -0.90 6.38 -8.88
C GLN A 44 -0.52 7.13 -7.60
N TYR A 45 -1.38 7.10 -6.58
CA TYR A 45 -1.08 7.76 -5.31
C TYR A 45 -0.29 6.88 -4.35
N ILE A 46 0.00 5.64 -4.74
CA ILE A 46 0.91 4.79 -3.96
C ILE A 46 2.32 5.30 -4.17
N ASP A 47 2.99 5.71 -3.08
CA ASP A 47 4.33 6.29 -3.15
C ASP A 47 5.41 5.24 -3.02
N GLU A 48 5.20 4.24 -2.17
CA GLU A 48 6.23 3.24 -1.91
C GLU A 48 5.62 1.96 -1.35
N VAL A 49 6.33 0.87 -1.57
CA VAL A 49 5.98 -0.44 -1.00
C VAL A 49 7.27 -1.00 -0.42
N LEU A 50 7.33 -1.15 0.89
CA LEU A 50 8.53 -1.57 1.59
C LEU A 50 8.32 -2.94 2.23
N LEU A 51 9.26 -3.86 1.97
CA LEU A 51 9.27 -5.14 2.64
C LEU A 51 9.87 -4.95 4.03
N GLU A 52 9.08 -5.25 5.06
CA GLU A 52 9.53 -5.15 6.44
C GLU A 52 10.14 -6.47 6.86
N LYS A 53 11.38 -6.42 7.29
CA LYS A 53 12.08 -7.61 7.79
C LYS A 53 12.18 -7.53 9.30
N LYS A 54 12.01 -8.68 9.91
CA LYS A 54 12.24 -8.80 11.35
C LYS A 54 13.69 -9.11 11.64
#